data_7f9db8cac03b38859808ac6924e33a6d
#
_entry.id   7f9db8cac03b38859808ac6924e33a6d
#
_cell.length_a   1.000
_cell.length_b   1.000
_cell.length_c   1.000
_cell.angle_alpha   90.00
_cell.angle_beta   90.00
_cell.angle_gamma   90.00
#
_symmetry.space_group_name_H-M   'P 1'
#
loop_
_entity.id
_entity.type
_entity.pdbx_description
1 polymer ?
#
loop_
_entity_poly.entity_id
_entity_poly.type
_entity_poly.pdbx_seq_one_letter_code
_entity_poly.pdbx_strand_id
1 'polypeptide(L)'
;PFMSGDDIAFLQYTGGTTGVAKGAILTHRNMIANVLQAKGAYGPVLSPGRELVVTALPLYHVFALTVNCLLFIEMGGRNLLITNPRDIPGFVKELQKYQFTAITGVNTLFNALVNNEDFHELDFSNLRLAVGGGMAVQRAVAEKWLKTTGCYLLEGYGLTECSPLVAAYPHDLVEYNGSIGLPVPSTEVRMVDEEGNVLPNTGTGELQVRGPQVMQGYWQRPEATKDTINEDGWLSTGDIVKFDDEGFLHIVDRKKDMILVSGFNVYPNEIEDVVALHGKVLEVAAIGQPHEVSGELVKIYVVKRDPSLTKEEVIAHCRQHLTGYKVPKLVEFREDLPKTNVGKILRRVLREENDAELAKKSA
;
A
#
# COMPACT_ATOMS: atom_id res chain seq x y z
N PRO A 1 -14.59 -22.44 27.71
CA PRO A 1 -13.23 -22.73 27.28
C PRO A 1 -12.34 -21.58 27.74
N PHE A 2 -11.15 -21.92 28.26
CA PHE A 2 -10.14 -20.93 28.60
C PHE A 2 -9.40 -20.62 27.29
N MET A 3 -9.40 -19.38 26.83
CA MET A 3 -8.58 -18.89 25.72
C MET A 3 -7.33 -18.24 26.27
N SER A 4 -6.20 -18.51 25.65
CA SER A 4 -4.94 -17.83 25.91
C SER A 4 -4.60 -16.85 24.78
N GLY A 5 -3.66 -15.94 25.03
CA GLY A 5 -3.17 -15.05 23.99
C GLY A 5 -2.49 -15.77 22.82
N ASP A 6 -2.05 -17.00 23.02
CA ASP A 6 -1.31 -17.80 22.04
C ASP A 6 -2.23 -18.71 21.20
N ASP A 7 -3.54 -18.77 21.54
CA ASP A 7 -4.50 -19.46 20.71
C ASP A 7 -4.69 -18.74 19.36
N ILE A 8 -4.97 -19.51 18.31
CA ILE A 8 -5.21 -18.98 16.97
C ILE A 8 -6.50 -18.17 16.98
N ALA A 9 -6.42 -16.89 16.62
CA ALA A 9 -7.56 -16.03 16.43
C ALA A 9 -8.04 -16.08 14.95
N PHE A 10 -7.11 -16.02 14.01
CA PHE A 10 -7.41 -16.01 12.58
C PHE A 10 -6.40 -16.85 11.79
N LEU A 11 -6.88 -17.52 10.76
CA LEU A 11 -6.11 -18.00 9.64
C LEU A 11 -6.35 -17.02 8.50
N GLN A 12 -5.49 -16.00 8.43
CA GLN A 12 -5.66 -14.90 7.49
C GLN A 12 -4.99 -15.24 6.17
N TYR A 13 -5.78 -15.57 5.16
CA TYR A 13 -5.24 -15.91 3.85
C TYR A 13 -4.77 -14.68 3.09
N THR A 14 -3.54 -14.78 2.57
CA THR A 14 -2.97 -13.74 1.72
C THR A 14 -3.30 -14.06 0.27
N GLY A 15 -3.78 -13.07 -0.47
CA GLY A 15 -3.83 -13.14 -1.92
C GLY A 15 -2.42 -13.02 -2.50
N GLY A 16 -1.59 -14.06 -2.32
CA GLY A 16 -0.20 -14.04 -2.75
C GLY A 16 -0.07 -13.63 -4.22
N THR A 17 0.75 -12.63 -4.47
CA THR A 17 1.02 -12.15 -5.84
C THR A 17 1.83 -13.17 -6.65
N THR A 18 2.23 -14.31 -6.06
CA THR A 18 3.18 -15.26 -6.64
C THR A 18 2.76 -16.74 -6.55
N GLY A 19 1.53 -17.06 -6.15
CA GLY A 19 1.18 -18.49 -6.04
C GLY A 19 -0.10 -18.79 -5.27
N VAL A 20 -0.21 -20.01 -4.77
CA VAL A 20 -1.32 -20.47 -3.93
C VAL A 20 -1.40 -19.62 -2.66
N ALA A 21 -2.59 -19.13 -2.33
CA ALA A 21 -2.83 -18.35 -1.12
C ALA A 21 -2.35 -19.13 0.12
N LYS A 22 -1.66 -18.42 1.04
CA LYS A 22 -1.16 -18.97 2.30
C LYS A 22 -1.95 -18.37 3.46
N GLY A 23 -2.31 -19.18 4.45
CA GLY A 23 -2.98 -18.72 5.65
C GLY A 23 -1.96 -18.33 6.72
N ALA A 24 -1.80 -17.03 6.99
CA ALA A 24 -1.00 -16.57 8.13
C ALA A 24 -1.72 -16.93 9.44
N ILE A 25 -1.00 -17.52 10.37
CA ILE A 25 -1.51 -17.88 11.71
C ILE A 25 -1.37 -16.63 12.59
N LEU A 26 -2.50 -15.95 12.83
CA LEU A 26 -2.56 -14.80 13.72
C LEU A 26 -3.22 -15.20 15.04
N THR A 27 -2.48 -15.06 16.12
CA THR A 27 -2.97 -15.35 17.47
C THR A 27 -3.76 -14.18 18.06
N HIS A 28 -4.49 -14.43 19.14
CA HIS A 28 -5.13 -13.35 19.91
C HIS A 28 -4.11 -12.32 20.37
N ARG A 29 -2.91 -12.75 20.78
CA ARG A 29 -1.81 -11.85 21.17
C ARG A 29 -1.36 -10.96 20.03
N ASN A 30 -1.16 -11.51 18.82
CA ASN A 30 -0.75 -10.72 17.64
C ASN A 30 -1.78 -9.64 17.31
N MET A 31 -3.07 -10.02 17.27
CA MET A 31 -4.16 -9.10 16.93
C MET A 31 -4.32 -8.00 17.97
N ILE A 32 -4.33 -8.35 19.26
CA ILE A 32 -4.46 -7.37 20.36
C ILE A 32 -3.27 -6.42 20.38
N ALA A 33 -2.04 -6.95 20.22
CA ALA A 33 -0.84 -6.14 20.16
C ALA A 33 -0.97 -5.09 19.03
N ASN A 34 -1.39 -5.52 17.84
CA ASN A 34 -1.50 -4.61 16.71
C ASN A 34 -2.65 -3.59 16.83
N VAL A 35 -3.76 -3.97 17.44
CA VAL A 35 -4.83 -3.00 17.80
C VAL A 35 -4.29 -1.92 18.76
N LEU A 36 -3.49 -2.31 19.77
CA LEU A 36 -2.90 -1.36 20.70
C LEU A 36 -1.83 -0.49 20.05
N GLN A 37 -1.04 -1.04 19.12
CA GLN A 37 -0.08 -0.31 18.30
C GLN A 37 -0.78 0.73 17.40
N ALA A 38 -1.86 0.33 16.71
CA ALA A 38 -2.68 1.25 15.91
C ALA A 38 -3.35 2.32 16.76
N LYS A 39 -3.82 1.96 17.98
CA LYS A 39 -4.34 2.93 18.96
C LYS A 39 -3.25 3.91 19.42
N GLY A 40 -2.01 3.45 19.59
CA GLY A 40 -0.87 4.32 19.88
C GLY A 40 -0.58 5.32 18.78
N ALA A 41 -0.65 4.88 17.53
CA ALA A 41 -0.36 5.70 16.36
C ALA A 41 -1.47 6.71 16.05
N TYR A 42 -2.74 6.30 16.09
CA TYR A 42 -3.87 7.11 15.63
C TYR A 42 -4.80 7.61 16.75
N GLY A 43 -4.74 7.00 17.93
CA GLY A 43 -5.58 7.35 19.07
C GLY A 43 -5.53 8.80 19.52
N PRO A 44 -4.36 9.49 19.47
CA PRO A 44 -4.28 10.89 19.88
C PRO A 44 -5.22 11.84 19.14
N VAL A 45 -5.61 11.55 17.87
CA VAL A 45 -6.57 12.37 17.11
C VAL A 45 -8.01 11.85 17.18
N LEU A 46 -8.23 10.74 17.86
CA LEU A 46 -9.54 10.09 17.97
C LEU A 46 -10.14 10.29 19.37
N SER A 47 -11.46 10.37 19.46
CA SER A 47 -12.23 10.55 20.70
C SER A 47 -13.03 9.29 21.03
N PRO A 48 -12.67 8.52 22.08
CA PRO A 48 -13.37 7.31 22.44
C PRO A 48 -14.89 7.50 22.54
N GLY A 49 -15.64 6.54 21.98
CA GLY A 49 -17.12 6.53 22.00
C GLY A 49 -17.79 7.48 21.00
N ARG A 50 -17.03 8.27 20.22
CA ARG A 50 -17.59 9.30 19.33
C ARG A 50 -17.26 9.09 17.86
N GLU A 51 -16.40 8.14 17.54
CA GLU A 51 -15.89 7.95 16.19
C GLU A 51 -16.87 7.25 15.27
N LEU A 52 -16.87 7.68 14.00
CA LEU A 52 -17.50 7.00 12.88
C LEU A 52 -16.46 6.84 11.76
N VAL A 53 -15.97 5.62 11.58
CA VAL A 53 -15.03 5.29 10.50
C VAL A 53 -15.76 4.78 9.27
N VAL A 54 -15.41 5.36 8.12
CA VAL A 54 -15.85 4.86 6.81
C VAL A 54 -15.01 3.64 6.45
N THR A 55 -15.68 2.51 6.30
CA THR A 55 -15.08 1.20 6.02
C THR A 55 -15.48 0.74 4.63
N ALA A 56 -14.68 1.13 3.66
CA ALA A 56 -14.85 0.77 2.25
C ALA A 56 -14.03 -0.46 1.85
N LEU A 57 -13.03 -0.82 2.66
CA LEU A 57 -12.25 -2.04 2.47
C LEU A 57 -13.00 -3.25 3.05
N PRO A 58 -12.91 -4.43 2.39
CA PRO A 58 -13.55 -5.64 2.89
C PRO A 58 -13.00 -6.05 4.27
N LEU A 59 -13.88 -6.39 5.21
CA LEU A 59 -13.47 -6.80 6.56
C LEU A 59 -12.69 -8.13 6.61
N TYR A 60 -12.73 -8.93 5.55
CA TYR A 60 -11.85 -10.11 5.44
C TYR A 60 -10.40 -9.73 5.10
N HIS A 61 -10.12 -8.50 4.69
CA HIS A 61 -8.75 -8.00 4.54
C HIS A 61 -8.24 -7.50 5.88
N VAL A 62 -7.03 -7.94 6.27
CA VAL A 62 -6.49 -7.67 7.61
C VAL A 62 -6.39 -6.18 7.94
N PHE A 63 -6.19 -5.30 6.95
CA PHE A 63 -6.19 -3.85 7.16
C PHE A 63 -7.53 -3.39 7.73
N ALA A 64 -8.65 -3.69 7.06
CA ALA A 64 -9.97 -3.32 7.54
C ALA A 64 -10.37 -4.07 8.82
N LEU A 65 -9.99 -5.34 8.94
CA LEU A 65 -10.24 -6.13 10.14
C LEU A 65 -9.62 -5.46 11.37
N THR A 66 -8.34 -5.11 11.33
CA THR A 66 -7.63 -4.56 12.49
C THR A 66 -7.90 -3.07 12.66
N VAL A 67 -7.64 -2.26 11.62
CA VAL A 67 -7.62 -0.78 11.75
C VAL A 67 -9.03 -0.18 11.73
N ASN A 68 -9.99 -0.79 11.04
CA ASN A 68 -11.37 -0.31 11.06
C ASN A 68 -12.21 -1.04 12.11
N CYS A 69 -12.31 -2.36 12.01
CA CYS A 69 -13.22 -3.12 12.86
C CYS A 69 -12.71 -3.16 14.31
N LEU A 70 -11.57 -3.80 14.55
CA LEU A 70 -11.12 -4.08 15.93
C LEU A 70 -10.70 -2.82 16.68
N LEU A 71 -9.95 -1.90 16.04
CA LEU A 71 -9.53 -0.65 16.67
C LEU A 71 -10.74 0.22 17.05
N PHE A 72 -11.71 0.39 16.13
CA PHE A 72 -12.86 1.24 16.44
C PHE A 72 -13.84 0.58 17.41
N ILE A 73 -13.92 -0.75 17.47
CA ILE A 73 -14.64 -1.48 18.54
C ILE A 73 -13.95 -1.24 19.89
N GLU A 74 -12.61 -1.38 19.95
CA GLU A 74 -11.82 -1.10 21.16
C GLU A 74 -12.03 0.34 21.66
N MET A 75 -12.18 1.30 20.75
CA MET A 75 -12.42 2.69 21.07
C MET A 75 -13.90 3.04 21.30
N GLY A 76 -14.82 2.08 21.21
CA GLY A 76 -16.27 2.31 21.32
C GLY A 76 -16.85 3.11 20.14
N GLY A 77 -16.18 3.10 19.00
CA GLY A 77 -16.60 3.77 17.77
C GLY A 77 -17.57 2.93 16.93
N ARG A 78 -17.98 3.49 15.80
CA ARG A 78 -18.90 2.87 14.84
C ARG A 78 -18.22 2.71 13.48
N ASN A 79 -18.62 1.68 12.72
CA ASN A 79 -18.20 1.45 11.35
C ASN A 79 -19.34 1.75 10.38
N LEU A 80 -19.14 2.64 9.42
CA LEU A 80 -20.01 2.81 8.25
C LEU A 80 -19.51 1.90 7.13
N LEU A 81 -20.19 0.80 6.92
CA LEU A 81 -19.80 -0.22 5.93
C LEU A 81 -20.27 0.19 4.53
N ILE A 82 -19.33 0.39 3.62
CA ILE A 82 -19.60 0.63 2.20
C ILE A 82 -19.46 -0.68 1.44
N THR A 83 -20.59 -1.24 1.04
CA THR A 83 -20.64 -2.57 0.42
C THR A 83 -20.19 -2.61 -1.03
N ASN A 84 -20.28 -1.48 -1.75
CA ASN A 84 -19.80 -1.34 -3.13
C ASN A 84 -18.94 -0.08 -3.30
N PRO A 85 -17.66 -0.10 -2.92
CA PRO A 85 -16.79 1.06 -3.02
C PRO A 85 -16.40 1.43 -4.46
N ARG A 86 -16.76 0.62 -5.47
CA ARG A 86 -16.52 0.91 -6.89
C ARG A 86 -17.59 1.81 -7.49
N ASP A 87 -18.78 1.82 -6.92
CA ASP A 87 -19.83 2.78 -7.25
C ASP A 87 -19.57 4.10 -6.52
N ILE A 88 -18.66 4.92 -7.07
CA ILE A 88 -18.25 6.19 -6.45
C ILE A 88 -19.44 7.14 -6.24
N PRO A 89 -20.37 7.35 -7.21
CA PRO A 89 -21.54 8.18 -6.98
C PRO A 89 -22.41 7.66 -5.83
N GLY A 90 -22.68 6.37 -5.79
CA GLY A 90 -23.44 5.74 -4.68
C GLY A 90 -22.72 5.85 -3.35
N PHE A 91 -21.41 5.71 -3.32
CA PHE A 91 -20.57 5.89 -2.15
C PHE A 91 -20.67 7.33 -1.61
N VAL A 92 -20.46 8.33 -2.46
CA VAL A 92 -20.54 9.74 -2.06
C VAL A 92 -21.94 10.08 -1.54
N LYS A 93 -23.00 9.61 -2.21
CA LYS A 93 -24.39 9.76 -1.74
C LYS A 93 -24.62 9.14 -0.37
N GLU A 94 -23.95 8.02 -0.04
CA GLU A 94 -24.02 7.44 1.29
C GLU A 94 -23.31 8.32 2.31
N LEU A 95 -22.12 8.83 2.01
CA LEU A 95 -21.37 9.72 2.89
C LEU A 95 -22.12 11.01 3.27
N GLN A 96 -22.94 11.56 2.37
CA GLN A 96 -23.77 12.75 2.60
C GLN A 96 -24.70 12.62 3.81
N LYS A 97 -25.04 11.39 4.21
CA LYS A 97 -25.96 11.13 5.33
C LYS A 97 -25.30 11.16 6.70
N TYR A 98 -23.96 11.19 6.74
CA TYR A 98 -23.21 11.00 7.97
C TYR A 98 -22.12 12.04 8.14
N GLN A 99 -21.87 12.45 9.38
CA GLN A 99 -20.68 13.18 9.76
C GLN A 99 -19.61 12.18 10.22
N PHE A 100 -18.85 11.67 9.28
CA PHE A 100 -17.79 10.71 9.57
C PHE A 100 -16.53 11.42 10.09
N THR A 101 -15.78 10.70 10.94
CA THR A 101 -14.61 11.24 11.64
C THR A 101 -13.31 10.63 11.17
N ALA A 102 -13.40 9.46 10.54
CA ALA A 102 -12.26 8.75 10.01
C ALA A 102 -12.62 8.02 8.70
N ILE A 103 -11.63 7.84 7.85
CA ILE A 103 -11.74 7.05 6.62
C ILE A 103 -10.44 6.31 6.35
N THR A 104 -10.52 5.07 5.92
CA THR A 104 -9.37 4.29 5.46
C THR A 104 -9.59 3.80 4.05
N GLY A 105 -8.51 3.65 3.31
CA GLY A 105 -8.60 3.19 1.94
C GLY A 105 -7.26 2.91 1.29
N VAL A 106 -7.29 2.58 0.02
CA VAL A 106 -6.12 2.49 -0.85
C VAL A 106 -6.02 3.73 -1.73
N ASN A 107 -4.84 4.00 -2.29
CA ASN A 107 -4.59 5.17 -3.15
C ASN A 107 -5.63 5.33 -4.26
N THR A 108 -6.02 4.22 -4.93
CA THR A 108 -7.02 4.25 -6.02
C THR A 108 -8.40 4.71 -5.56
N LEU A 109 -8.82 4.36 -4.34
CA LEU A 109 -10.07 4.84 -3.76
C LEU A 109 -10.02 6.35 -3.49
N PHE A 110 -8.96 6.82 -2.82
CA PHE A 110 -8.79 8.25 -2.56
C PHE A 110 -8.72 9.05 -3.84
N ASN A 111 -7.99 8.56 -4.86
CA ASN A 111 -7.94 9.19 -6.18
C ASN A 111 -9.33 9.27 -6.83
N ALA A 112 -10.15 8.20 -6.75
CA ALA A 112 -11.49 8.19 -7.30
C ALA A 112 -12.41 9.20 -6.58
N LEU A 113 -12.36 9.27 -5.25
CA LEU A 113 -13.15 10.20 -4.45
C LEU A 113 -12.81 11.66 -4.77
N VAL A 114 -11.52 12.05 -4.76
CA VAL A 114 -11.13 13.44 -5.05
C VAL A 114 -11.31 13.87 -6.50
N ASN A 115 -11.63 12.95 -7.41
CA ASN A 115 -11.99 13.26 -8.78
C ASN A 115 -13.51 13.28 -9.03
N ASN A 116 -14.33 13.01 -8.00
CA ASN A 116 -15.78 13.12 -8.06
C ASN A 116 -16.24 14.49 -7.60
N GLU A 117 -17.05 15.19 -8.39
CA GLU A 117 -17.50 16.56 -8.10
C GLU A 117 -18.36 16.62 -6.83
N ASP A 118 -19.31 15.68 -6.66
CA ASP A 118 -20.18 15.65 -5.48
C ASP A 118 -19.43 15.39 -4.17
N PHE A 119 -18.23 14.77 -4.24
CA PHE A 119 -17.38 14.57 -3.06
C PHE A 119 -16.87 15.90 -2.48
N HIS A 120 -16.65 16.89 -3.32
CA HIS A 120 -16.17 18.21 -2.90
C HIS A 120 -17.24 19.02 -2.13
N GLU A 121 -18.50 18.63 -2.23
CA GLU A 121 -19.64 19.27 -1.54
C GLU A 121 -19.91 18.67 -0.14
N LEU A 122 -19.14 17.65 0.27
CA LEU A 122 -19.31 17.05 1.59
C LEU A 122 -18.77 17.94 2.70
N ASP A 123 -19.38 17.81 3.90
CA ASP A 123 -18.88 18.45 5.13
C ASP A 123 -17.78 17.59 5.78
N PHE A 124 -16.54 18.06 5.71
CA PHE A 124 -15.36 17.41 6.31
C PHE A 124 -14.98 17.99 7.69
N SER A 125 -15.79 18.84 8.29
CA SER A 125 -15.47 19.53 9.56
C SER A 125 -15.18 18.57 10.72
N ASN A 126 -15.71 17.35 10.68
CA ASN A 126 -15.48 16.31 11.67
C ASN A 126 -14.41 15.29 11.27
N LEU A 127 -13.88 15.34 10.05
CA LEU A 127 -12.86 14.41 9.58
C LEU A 127 -11.52 14.72 10.24
N ARG A 128 -11.00 13.78 11.02
CA ARG A 128 -9.77 13.93 11.80
C ARG A 128 -8.69 12.93 11.42
N LEU A 129 -9.07 11.82 10.80
CA LEU A 129 -8.15 10.76 10.43
C LEU A 129 -8.48 10.24 9.03
N ALA A 130 -7.52 10.33 8.12
CA ALA A 130 -7.56 9.64 6.84
C ALA A 130 -6.29 8.79 6.69
N VAL A 131 -6.43 7.47 6.48
CA VAL A 131 -5.29 6.55 6.39
C VAL A 131 -5.32 5.81 5.08
N GLY A 132 -4.27 6.01 4.29
CA GLY A 132 -3.95 5.24 3.09
C GLY A 132 -3.04 4.06 3.43
N GLY A 133 -3.28 2.90 2.83
CA GLY A 133 -2.44 1.74 3.03
C GLY A 133 -2.64 0.65 1.98
N GLY A 134 -1.87 -0.43 2.08
CA GLY A 134 -1.92 -1.55 1.15
C GLY A 134 -1.22 -1.31 -0.19
N MET A 135 -0.97 -0.07 -0.55
CA MET A 135 -0.12 0.40 -1.65
C MET A 135 0.35 1.82 -1.34
N ALA A 136 1.40 2.28 -2.01
CA ALA A 136 1.90 3.64 -1.83
C ALA A 136 0.80 4.69 -2.11
N VAL A 137 0.77 5.72 -1.28
CA VAL A 137 -0.07 6.91 -1.51
C VAL A 137 0.72 7.87 -2.39
N GLN A 138 0.19 8.17 -3.56
CA GLN A 138 0.83 9.08 -4.49
C GLN A 138 0.72 10.53 -4.00
N ARG A 139 1.81 11.30 -4.13
CA ARG A 139 1.85 12.73 -3.74
C ARG A 139 0.69 13.53 -4.33
N ALA A 140 0.42 13.37 -5.62
CA ALA A 140 -0.66 14.08 -6.30
C ALA A 140 -2.05 13.78 -5.69
N VAL A 141 -2.27 12.57 -5.20
CA VAL A 141 -3.51 12.17 -4.52
C VAL A 141 -3.56 12.77 -3.12
N ALA A 142 -2.46 12.70 -2.35
CA ALA A 142 -2.39 13.25 -1.00
C ALA A 142 -2.61 14.77 -0.99
N GLU A 143 -1.96 15.52 -1.90
CA GLU A 143 -2.12 16.96 -2.04
C GLU A 143 -3.56 17.36 -2.42
N LYS A 144 -4.16 16.64 -3.36
CA LYS A 144 -5.54 16.89 -3.78
C LYS A 144 -6.53 16.56 -2.65
N TRP A 145 -6.29 15.46 -1.93
CA TRP A 145 -7.07 15.08 -0.76
C TRP A 145 -7.04 16.17 0.31
N LEU A 146 -5.85 16.62 0.70
CA LEU A 146 -5.69 17.70 1.69
C LEU A 146 -6.41 18.97 1.25
N LYS A 147 -6.26 19.37 -0.02
CA LYS A 147 -6.94 20.56 -0.57
C LYS A 147 -8.47 20.45 -0.49
N THR A 148 -9.00 19.25 -0.71
CA THR A 148 -10.45 19.00 -0.72
C THR A 148 -11.03 18.90 0.69
N THR A 149 -10.35 18.20 1.60
CA THR A 149 -10.91 17.80 2.90
C THR A 149 -10.38 18.62 4.08
N GLY A 150 -9.23 19.28 3.94
CA GLY A 150 -8.51 19.90 5.05
C GLY A 150 -7.83 18.90 6.00
N CYS A 151 -7.94 17.60 5.77
CA CYS A 151 -7.35 16.52 6.57
C CYS A 151 -6.19 15.88 5.82
N TYR A 152 -5.05 15.65 6.50
CA TYR A 152 -3.91 14.95 5.90
C TYR A 152 -4.25 13.49 5.62
N LEU A 153 -3.80 12.98 4.48
CA LEU A 153 -3.86 11.56 4.15
C LEU A 153 -2.56 10.91 4.65
N LEU A 154 -2.65 10.29 5.82
CA LEU A 154 -1.53 9.59 6.46
C LEU A 154 -1.31 8.24 5.79
N GLU A 155 -0.07 7.81 5.69
CA GLU A 155 0.25 6.48 5.16
C GLU A 155 0.50 5.49 6.31
N GLY A 156 -0.06 4.29 6.17
CA GLY A 156 0.21 3.16 7.04
C GLY A 156 0.77 1.99 6.23
N TYR A 157 1.88 1.43 6.68
CA TYR A 157 2.49 0.26 6.08
C TYR A 157 2.26 -0.98 6.92
N GLY A 158 1.94 -2.05 6.24
CA GLY A 158 1.77 -3.35 6.87
C GLY A 158 1.52 -4.47 5.88
N LEU A 159 1.55 -5.68 6.41
CA LEU A 159 1.33 -6.91 5.67
C LEU A 159 0.52 -7.88 6.53
N THR A 160 -0.14 -8.83 5.88
CA THR A 160 -1.01 -9.80 6.59
C THR A 160 -0.26 -10.54 7.70
N GLU A 161 0.98 -10.86 7.44
CA GLU A 161 1.91 -11.55 8.33
C GLU A 161 2.28 -10.75 9.59
N CYS A 162 1.88 -9.47 9.64
CA CYS A 162 2.11 -8.55 10.77
C CYS A 162 0.83 -7.98 11.40
N SER A 163 -0.36 -8.50 11.12
CA SER A 163 -1.65 -8.27 11.81
C SER A 163 -2.39 -6.92 11.62
N PRO A 164 -2.15 -5.96 10.73
CA PRO A 164 -1.10 -5.86 9.73
C PRO A 164 -0.01 -4.84 10.03
N LEU A 165 -0.22 -3.84 10.93
CA LEU A 165 0.50 -2.58 11.01
C LEU A 165 1.93 -2.77 11.49
N VAL A 166 2.89 -2.29 10.70
CA VAL A 166 4.33 -2.28 10.99
C VAL A 166 4.84 -0.87 11.22
N ALA A 167 4.45 0.06 10.35
CA ALA A 167 4.81 1.46 10.44
C ALA A 167 3.61 2.36 10.17
N ALA A 168 3.60 3.53 10.77
CA ALA A 168 2.56 4.51 10.63
C ALA A 168 3.14 5.92 10.54
N TYR A 169 2.58 6.73 9.66
CA TYR A 169 2.90 8.13 9.57
C TYR A 169 2.41 8.84 10.83
N PRO A 170 3.26 9.61 11.52
CA PRO A 170 2.85 10.35 12.71
C PRO A 170 1.68 11.30 12.43
N HIS A 171 0.70 11.29 13.29
CA HIS A 171 -0.54 12.08 13.14
C HIS A 171 -0.35 13.61 13.25
N ASP A 172 0.77 14.05 13.81
CA ASP A 172 1.16 15.45 14.02
C ASP A 172 2.11 15.99 12.93
N LEU A 173 2.53 15.16 11.98
CA LEU A 173 3.26 15.62 10.81
C LEU A 173 2.34 16.31 9.81
N VAL A 174 2.74 17.52 9.41
CA VAL A 174 1.95 18.43 8.57
C VAL A 174 2.44 18.50 7.12
N GLU A 175 3.33 17.58 6.71
CA GLU A 175 3.86 17.54 5.35
C GLU A 175 3.90 16.11 4.81
N TYR A 176 3.52 15.94 3.54
CA TYR A 176 3.73 14.69 2.83
C TYR A 176 5.21 14.56 2.46
N ASN A 177 5.91 13.60 3.08
CA ASN A 177 7.33 13.33 2.79
C ASN A 177 7.56 12.06 1.96
N GLY A 178 6.50 11.32 1.59
CA GLY A 178 6.58 10.07 0.83
C GLY A 178 7.10 8.88 1.62
N SER A 179 7.14 8.99 2.95
CA SER A 179 7.49 7.85 3.83
C SER A 179 6.27 7.03 4.19
N ILE A 180 6.51 5.83 4.69
CA ILE A 180 5.50 5.00 5.35
C ILE A 180 5.46 5.21 6.87
N GLY A 181 6.15 6.24 7.35
CA GLY A 181 6.21 6.62 8.75
C GLY A 181 7.31 5.93 9.54
N LEU A 182 7.07 5.86 10.83
CA LEU A 182 7.96 5.25 11.83
C LEU A 182 7.40 3.88 12.27
N PRO A 183 8.26 2.95 12.71
CA PRO A 183 7.80 1.68 13.29
C PRO A 183 6.84 1.93 14.45
N VAL A 184 5.74 1.16 14.49
CA VAL A 184 4.80 1.25 15.62
C VAL A 184 5.41 0.73 16.92
N PRO A 185 4.90 1.08 18.10
CA PRO A 185 5.49 0.67 19.39
C PRO A 185 5.79 -0.83 19.48
N SER A 186 6.92 -1.18 20.10
CA SER A 186 7.39 -2.57 20.28
C SER A 186 7.66 -3.32 18.96
N THR A 187 7.90 -2.59 17.87
CA THR A 187 8.28 -3.16 16.58
C THR A 187 9.72 -2.81 16.28
N GLU A 188 10.54 -3.82 16.08
CA GLU A 188 11.90 -3.69 15.62
C GLU A 188 11.95 -3.87 14.10
N VAL A 189 12.76 -3.05 13.43
CA VAL A 189 12.98 -3.12 11.99
C VAL A 189 14.48 -3.07 11.68
N ARG A 190 14.88 -3.72 10.59
CA ARG A 190 16.24 -3.64 10.06
C ARG A 190 16.24 -3.86 8.56
N MET A 191 17.30 -3.42 7.90
CA MET A 191 17.55 -3.73 6.49
C MET A 191 18.57 -4.86 6.38
N VAL A 192 18.40 -5.72 5.38
CA VAL A 192 19.35 -6.76 5.02
C VAL A 192 19.66 -6.74 3.52
N ASP A 193 20.86 -7.22 3.16
CA ASP A 193 21.26 -7.48 1.77
C ASP A 193 20.65 -8.80 1.25
N GLU A 194 21.06 -9.20 0.03
CA GLU A 194 20.60 -10.44 -0.61
C GLU A 194 21.10 -11.70 0.10
N GLU A 195 22.23 -11.62 0.79
CA GLU A 195 22.85 -12.67 1.59
C GLU A 195 22.27 -12.75 3.02
N GLY A 196 21.42 -11.79 3.42
CA GLY A 196 20.80 -11.72 4.74
C GLY A 196 21.65 -11.00 5.79
N ASN A 197 22.76 -10.34 5.40
CA ASN A 197 23.56 -9.55 6.32
C ASN A 197 22.85 -8.26 6.67
N VAL A 198 22.92 -7.86 7.96
CA VAL A 198 22.32 -6.61 8.42
C VAL A 198 23.08 -5.41 7.86
N LEU A 199 22.34 -4.54 7.18
CA LEU A 199 22.88 -3.29 6.63
C LEU A 199 22.78 -2.14 7.65
N PRO A 200 23.67 -1.14 7.55
CA PRO A 200 23.48 0.13 8.26
C PRO A 200 22.22 0.85 7.73
N ASN A 201 21.69 1.79 8.50
CA ASN A 201 20.52 2.58 8.10
C ASN A 201 20.80 3.57 6.95
N THR A 202 21.80 3.27 6.12
CA THR A 202 22.17 4.04 4.94
C THR A 202 22.06 3.17 3.69
N GLY A 203 21.51 3.71 2.61
CA GLY A 203 21.30 2.94 1.37
C GLY A 203 19.92 2.26 1.35
N THR A 204 19.83 1.14 0.65
CA THR A 204 18.59 0.38 0.46
C THR A 204 18.81 -1.09 0.79
N GLY A 205 17.80 -1.75 1.34
CA GLY A 205 17.84 -3.17 1.65
C GLY A 205 16.45 -3.75 1.84
N GLU A 206 16.36 -5.07 1.95
CA GLU A 206 15.10 -5.74 2.28
C GLU A 206 14.74 -5.47 3.74
N LEU A 207 13.50 -5.04 3.96
CA LEU A 207 12.97 -4.81 5.32
C LEU A 207 12.73 -6.14 6.02
N GLN A 208 13.31 -6.29 7.21
CA GLN A 208 12.93 -7.32 8.17
C GLN A 208 12.26 -6.71 9.39
N VAL A 209 11.27 -7.42 9.92
CA VAL A 209 10.41 -6.96 11.03
C VAL A 209 10.40 -8.01 12.15
N ARG A 210 10.49 -7.56 13.39
CA ARG A 210 10.29 -8.37 14.60
C ARG A 210 9.38 -7.61 15.57
N GLY A 211 8.38 -8.27 16.12
CA GLY A 211 7.47 -7.65 17.08
C GLY A 211 6.30 -8.55 17.47
N PRO A 212 5.51 -8.14 18.48
CA PRO A 212 4.41 -8.95 19.01
C PRO A 212 3.29 -9.18 18.00
N GLN A 213 3.20 -8.37 16.95
CA GLN A 213 2.20 -8.48 15.87
C GLN A 213 2.58 -9.48 14.78
N VAL A 214 3.83 -9.98 14.76
CA VAL A 214 4.31 -10.92 13.73
C VAL A 214 3.65 -12.27 13.92
N MET A 215 3.15 -12.85 12.83
CA MET A 215 2.49 -14.17 12.79
C MET A 215 3.37 -15.29 13.36
N GLN A 216 2.74 -16.39 13.77
CA GLN A 216 3.48 -17.60 14.16
C GLN A 216 4.05 -18.36 12.94
N GLY A 217 3.52 -18.14 11.76
CA GLY A 217 3.90 -18.82 10.52
C GLY A 217 2.72 -19.02 9.60
N TYR A 218 2.91 -19.80 8.53
CA TYR A 218 1.84 -20.17 7.61
C TYR A 218 1.23 -21.53 7.95
N TRP A 219 -0.09 -21.59 8.01
CA TRP A 219 -0.85 -22.80 8.32
C TRP A 219 -0.51 -23.94 7.37
N GLN A 220 -0.03 -25.06 7.95
CA GLN A 220 0.38 -26.26 7.21
C GLN A 220 1.42 -26.02 6.09
N ARG A 221 2.28 -25.00 6.27
CA ARG A 221 3.34 -24.63 5.31
C ARG A 221 4.65 -24.33 6.06
N PRO A 222 5.29 -25.35 6.69
CA PRO A 222 6.49 -25.15 7.48
C PRO A 222 7.67 -24.61 6.68
N GLU A 223 7.86 -25.05 5.44
CA GLU A 223 8.95 -24.57 4.58
C GLU A 223 8.76 -23.09 4.22
N ALA A 224 7.53 -22.68 3.81
CA ALA A 224 7.26 -21.28 3.54
C ALA A 224 7.41 -20.41 4.79
N THR A 225 7.17 -20.96 5.99
CA THR A 225 7.39 -20.27 7.25
C THR A 225 8.89 -20.03 7.49
N LYS A 226 9.74 -21.05 7.29
CA LYS A 226 11.21 -20.94 7.42
C LYS A 226 11.81 -19.95 6.42
N ASP A 227 11.28 -19.93 5.18
CA ASP A 227 11.71 -18.97 4.15
C ASP A 227 11.34 -17.52 4.50
N THR A 228 10.35 -17.34 5.38
CA THR A 228 9.81 -16.01 5.69
C THR A 228 10.24 -15.50 7.06
N ILE A 229 10.35 -16.40 8.08
CA ILE A 229 10.73 -16.05 9.47
C ILE A 229 11.97 -16.86 9.82
N ASN A 230 13.06 -16.17 10.16
CA ASN A 230 14.27 -16.82 10.58
C ASN A 230 14.21 -17.30 12.05
N GLU A 231 15.25 -18.03 12.51
CA GLU A 231 15.30 -18.61 13.85
C GLU A 231 15.29 -17.56 14.98
N ASP A 232 15.72 -16.33 14.70
CA ASP A 232 15.70 -15.20 15.64
C ASP A 232 14.37 -14.43 15.66
N GLY A 233 13.37 -14.90 14.90
CA GLY A 233 12.04 -14.30 14.84
C GLY A 233 11.91 -13.08 13.94
N TRP A 234 12.89 -12.83 13.05
CA TRP A 234 12.81 -11.78 12.04
C TRP A 234 12.03 -12.27 10.81
N LEU A 235 10.99 -11.52 10.47
CA LEU A 235 10.18 -11.73 9.27
C LEU A 235 10.73 -10.91 8.11
N SER A 236 11.07 -11.56 7.00
CA SER A 236 11.45 -10.93 5.72
C SER A 236 10.20 -10.51 4.96
N THR A 237 10.05 -9.22 4.69
CA THR A 237 8.83 -8.67 4.10
C THR A 237 8.77 -8.81 2.58
N GLY A 238 9.92 -8.94 1.93
CA GLY A 238 10.06 -8.87 0.48
C GLY A 238 9.92 -7.43 -0.07
N ASP A 239 9.86 -6.43 0.80
CA ASP A 239 9.82 -5.02 0.42
C ASP A 239 11.20 -4.39 0.60
N ILE A 240 11.68 -3.67 -0.41
CA ILE A 240 12.94 -2.91 -0.37
C ILE A 240 12.64 -1.53 0.19
N VAL A 241 13.40 -1.14 1.20
CA VAL A 241 13.24 0.14 1.90
C VAL A 241 14.53 0.91 1.99
N LYS A 242 14.41 2.17 2.36
CA LYS A 242 15.49 3.02 2.85
C LYS A 242 15.02 3.79 4.09
N PHE A 243 15.95 4.19 4.94
CA PHE A 243 15.70 5.19 5.98
C PHE A 243 16.15 6.56 5.48
N ASP A 244 15.47 7.61 5.89
CA ASP A 244 16.00 8.97 5.77
C ASP A 244 16.78 9.37 7.04
N ASP A 245 17.33 10.60 7.02
CA ASP A 245 18.15 11.11 8.12
C ASP A 245 17.34 11.33 9.42
N GLU A 246 16.03 11.40 9.35
CA GLU A 246 15.11 11.54 10.49
C GLU A 246 14.62 10.17 11.00
N GLY A 247 14.99 9.09 10.31
CA GLY A 247 14.64 7.71 10.66
C GLY A 247 13.30 7.24 10.10
N PHE A 248 12.68 7.98 9.20
CA PHE A 248 11.48 7.52 8.51
C PHE A 248 11.80 6.43 7.49
N LEU A 249 10.90 5.48 7.39
CA LEU A 249 10.95 4.40 6.42
C LEU A 249 10.30 4.82 5.10
N HIS A 250 11.00 4.59 4.01
CA HIS A 250 10.48 4.77 2.65
C HIS A 250 10.47 3.44 1.93
N ILE A 251 9.32 3.03 1.39
CA ILE A 251 9.27 1.90 0.46
C ILE A 251 9.89 2.36 -0.86
N VAL A 252 10.91 1.64 -1.29
CA VAL A 252 11.48 1.83 -2.63
C VAL A 252 10.67 1.04 -3.63
N ASP A 253 10.51 -0.27 -3.40
CA ASP A 253 9.61 -1.16 -4.15
C ASP A 253 9.56 -2.57 -3.51
N ARG A 254 8.93 -3.50 -4.24
CA ARG A 254 9.02 -4.92 -3.93
C ARG A 254 10.19 -5.57 -4.62
N LYS A 255 10.95 -6.39 -3.91
CA LYS A 255 12.10 -7.14 -4.45
C LYS A 255 11.79 -7.86 -5.77
N LYS A 256 10.60 -8.46 -5.87
CA LYS A 256 10.13 -9.19 -7.07
C LYS A 256 9.59 -8.31 -8.20
N ASP A 257 9.30 -7.04 -7.95
CA ASP A 257 8.75 -6.11 -8.95
C ASP A 257 9.84 -5.22 -9.55
N MET A 258 11.04 -5.23 -8.98
CA MET A 258 12.21 -4.52 -9.45
C MET A 258 12.53 -4.89 -10.91
N ILE A 259 12.82 -3.88 -11.71
CA ILE A 259 13.17 -3.98 -13.12
C ILE A 259 14.68 -3.86 -13.26
N LEU A 260 15.32 -4.80 -13.94
CA LEU A 260 16.77 -4.79 -14.12
C LEU A 260 17.14 -4.24 -15.50
N VAL A 261 17.44 -2.95 -15.57
CA VAL A 261 17.80 -2.26 -16.82
C VAL A 261 19.32 -2.09 -16.93
N SER A 262 19.97 -2.83 -17.79
CA SER A 262 21.43 -2.77 -18.01
C SER A 262 22.26 -2.91 -16.71
N GLY A 263 21.79 -3.77 -15.79
CA GLY A 263 22.42 -3.99 -14.49
C GLY A 263 22.05 -2.96 -13.41
N PHE A 264 21.20 -1.98 -13.72
CA PHE A 264 20.68 -1.02 -12.74
C PHE A 264 19.32 -1.43 -12.23
N ASN A 265 19.14 -1.38 -10.92
CA ASN A 265 17.87 -1.58 -10.27
C ASN A 265 16.96 -0.37 -10.54
N VAL A 266 15.83 -0.61 -11.17
CA VAL A 266 14.78 0.37 -11.46
C VAL A 266 13.51 -0.04 -10.76
N TYR A 267 12.96 0.87 -10.00
CA TYR A 267 11.82 0.61 -9.14
C TYR A 267 10.53 1.17 -9.77
N PRO A 268 9.53 0.31 -10.05
CA PRO A 268 8.25 0.73 -10.60
C PRO A 268 7.59 1.90 -9.88
N ASN A 269 7.60 1.92 -8.55
CA ASN A 269 6.96 2.98 -7.77
C ASN A 269 7.53 4.37 -8.09
N GLU A 270 8.86 4.50 -8.25
CA GLU A 270 9.51 5.78 -8.60
C GLU A 270 9.00 6.32 -9.94
N ILE A 271 8.81 5.42 -10.90
CA ILE A 271 8.32 5.79 -12.22
C ILE A 271 6.83 6.16 -12.17
N GLU A 272 6.04 5.36 -11.46
CA GLU A 272 4.61 5.58 -11.28
C GLU A 272 4.33 6.91 -10.60
N ASP A 273 5.10 7.27 -9.56
CA ASP A 273 4.98 8.55 -8.86
C ASP A 273 5.23 9.74 -9.80
N VAL A 274 6.28 9.67 -10.62
CA VAL A 274 6.58 10.72 -11.59
C VAL A 274 5.48 10.83 -12.63
N VAL A 275 5.04 9.71 -13.20
CA VAL A 275 3.98 9.71 -14.25
C VAL A 275 2.64 10.20 -13.69
N ALA A 276 2.30 9.86 -12.45
CA ALA A 276 1.07 10.28 -11.78
C ALA A 276 0.99 11.81 -11.55
N LEU A 277 2.13 12.50 -11.46
CA LEU A 277 2.16 13.97 -11.38
C LEU A 277 1.71 14.65 -12.67
N HIS A 278 1.69 13.95 -13.80
CA HIS A 278 1.22 14.52 -15.06
C HIS A 278 -0.31 14.71 -15.04
N GLY A 279 -0.78 15.95 -15.16
CA GLY A 279 -2.19 16.33 -14.95
C GLY A 279 -3.22 15.59 -15.82
N LYS A 280 -2.82 15.03 -16.97
CA LYS A 280 -3.67 14.25 -17.88
C LYS A 280 -3.69 12.73 -17.57
N VAL A 281 -2.94 12.25 -16.56
CA VAL A 281 -2.89 10.85 -16.15
C VAL A 281 -3.89 10.63 -15.02
N LEU A 282 -4.65 9.54 -15.08
CA LEU A 282 -5.56 9.09 -14.03
C LEU A 282 -4.92 8.00 -13.17
N GLU A 283 -4.39 6.96 -13.82
CA GLU A 283 -3.70 5.84 -13.17
C GLU A 283 -2.52 5.39 -14.03
N VAL A 284 -1.54 4.77 -13.38
CA VAL A 284 -0.35 4.23 -14.02
C VAL A 284 0.14 2.98 -13.31
N ALA A 285 0.72 2.05 -14.08
CA ALA A 285 1.48 0.92 -13.56
C ALA A 285 2.72 0.70 -14.44
N ALA A 286 3.86 0.41 -13.81
CA ALA A 286 5.11 0.12 -14.48
C ALA A 286 5.51 -1.36 -14.30
N ILE A 287 6.06 -1.96 -15.35
CA ILE A 287 6.62 -3.31 -15.34
C ILE A 287 7.93 -3.36 -16.12
N GLY A 288 8.75 -4.38 -15.85
CA GLY A 288 9.84 -4.79 -16.72
C GLY A 288 9.31 -5.57 -17.93
N GLN A 289 9.80 -5.26 -19.12
CA GLN A 289 9.61 -6.08 -20.31
C GLN A 289 10.98 -6.62 -20.73
N PRO A 290 11.12 -7.94 -20.99
CA PRO A 290 12.37 -8.54 -21.48
C PRO A 290 12.91 -7.82 -22.72
N HIS A 291 14.24 -7.59 -22.76
CA HIS A 291 14.93 -6.93 -23.84
C HIS A 291 16.34 -7.49 -24.04
N GLU A 292 16.71 -7.84 -25.27
CA GLU A 292 17.94 -8.57 -25.59
C GLU A 292 19.24 -7.86 -25.16
N VAL A 293 19.26 -6.53 -25.20
CA VAL A 293 20.45 -5.74 -24.94
C VAL A 293 20.55 -5.28 -23.48
N SER A 294 19.44 -4.90 -22.87
CA SER A 294 19.41 -4.31 -21.51
C SER A 294 18.91 -5.25 -20.42
N GLY A 295 18.66 -6.52 -20.73
CA GLY A 295 17.98 -7.44 -19.84
C GLY A 295 16.48 -7.16 -19.79
N GLU A 296 16.12 -6.01 -19.26
CA GLU A 296 14.75 -5.48 -19.29
C GLU A 296 14.73 -4.02 -19.76
N LEU A 297 13.54 -3.56 -20.12
CA LEU A 297 13.22 -2.15 -20.29
C LEU A 297 11.93 -1.80 -19.56
N VAL A 298 11.77 -0.53 -19.24
CA VAL A 298 10.59 -0.03 -18.55
C VAL A 298 9.44 0.09 -19.55
N LYS A 299 8.33 -0.61 -19.26
CA LYS A 299 7.03 -0.45 -19.91
C LYS A 299 6.03 0.10 -18.89
N ILE A 300 5.24 1.10 -19.29
CA ILE A 300 4.16 1.63 -18.47
C ILE A 300 2.81 1.46 -19.15
N TYR A 301 1.81 1.17 -18.32
CA TYR A 301 0.40 1.18 -18.69
C TYR A 301 -0.25 2.39 -18.04
N VAL A 302 -0.94 3.18 -18.83
CA VAL A 302 -1.50 4.47 -18.40
C VAL A 302 -2.99 4.54 -18.71
N VAL A 303 -3.78 4.88 -17.69
CA VAL A 303 -5.19 5.28 -17.85
C VAL A 303 -5.23 6.81 -17.98
N LYS A 304 -5.83 7.28 -19.05
CA LYS A 304 -5.92 8.71 -19.33
C LYS A 304 -7.02 9.37 -18.49
N ARG A 305 -6.72 10.52 -17.90
CA ARG A 305 -7.73 11.46 -17.39
C ARG A 305 -8.24 12.36 -18.53
N ASP A 306 -7.31 12.80 -19.38
CA ASP A 306 -7.60 13.60 -20.58
C ASP A 306 -7.30 12.76 -21.83
N PRO A 307 -8.30 12.51 -22.70
CA PRO A 307 -8.12 11.74 -23.94
C PRO A 307 -7.03 12.27 -24.87
N SER A 308 -6.69 13.56 -24.79
CA SER A 308 -5.65 14.20 -25.62
C SER A 308 -4.23 13.78 -25.27
N LEU A 309 -3.99 13.10 -24.12
CA LEU A 309 -2.66 12.68 -23.69
C LEU A 309 -2.00 11.79 -24.73
N THR A 310 -0.75 12.13 -25.10
CA THR A 310 0.06 11.35 -26.04
C THR A 310 1.20 10.62 -25.32
N LYS A 311 1.78 9.61 -26.00
CA LYS A 311 2.94 8.87 -25.48
C LYS A 311 4.17 9.78 -25.35
N GLU A 312 4.33 10.67 -26.31
CA GLU A 312 5.42 11.63 -26.38
C GLU A 312 5.39 12.61 -25.21
N GLU A 313 4.19 13.09 -24.81
CA GLU A 313 4.00 13.95 -23.64
C GLU A 313 4.40 13.22 -22.36
N VAL A 314 3.98 11.96 -22.17
CA VAL A 314 4.35 11.15 -21.00
C VAL A 314 5.87 10.93 -20.92
N ILE A 315 6.50 10.54 -22.05
CA ILE A 315 7.95 10.32 -22.12
C ILE A 315 8.72 11.62 -21.88
N ALA A 316 8.25 12.74 -22.43
CA ALA A 316 8.87 14.06 -22.24
C ALA A 316 8.80 14.48 -20.76
N HIS A 317 7.66 14.26 -20.10
CA HIS A 317 7.52 14.49 -18.66
C HIS A 317 8.48 13.62 -17.84
N CYS A 318 8.58 12.33 -18.13
CA CYS A 318 9.51 11.43 -17.44
C CYS A 318 10.97 11.86 -17.60
N ARG A 319 11.37 12.35 -18.78
CA ARG A 319 12.76 12.82 -19.05
C ARG A 319 13.16 14.03 -18.21
N GLN A 320 12.22 14.82 -17.73
CA GLN A 320 12.48 15.97 -16.88
C GLN A 320 12.75 15.58 -15.41
N HIS A 321 12.29 14.41 -15.00
CA HIS A 321 12.28 13.98 -13.59
C HIS A 321 13.04 12.69 -13.31
N LEU A 322 13.35 11.89 -14.35
CA LEU A 322 14.00 10.58 -14.20
C LEU A 322 15.33 10.51 -14.93
N THR A 323 16.26 9.75 -14.37
CA THR A 323 17.52 9.40 -15.05
C THR A 323 17.22 8.55 -16.29
N GLY A 324 18.02 8.69 -17.34
CA GLY A 324 17.75 8.15 -18.68
C GLY A 324 17.40 6.66 -18.75
N TYR A 325 18.01 5.81 -17.92
CA TYR A 325 17.71 4.36 -17.88
C TYR A 325 16.37 4.03 -17.18
N LYS A 326 15.82 4.95 -16.38
CA LYS A 326 14.52 4.85 -15.74
C LYS A 326 13.35 5.34 -16.61
N VAL A 327 13.66 6.11 -17.66
CA VAL A 327 12.63 6.66 -18.57
C VAL A 327 11.95 5.52 -19.32
N PRO A 328 10.61 5.42 -19.26
CA PRO A 328 9.86 4.38 -19.98
C PRO A 328 10.18 4.39 -21.48
N LYS A 329 10.42 3.21 -22.02
CA LYS A 329 10.64 3.01 -23.45
C LYS A 329 9.33 2.67 -24.17
N LEU A 330 8.39 2.08 -23.44
CA LEU A 330 7.09 1.69 -23.95
C LEU A 330 5.98 2.30 -23.10
N VAL A 331 5.01 2.90 -23.76
CA VAL A 331 3.80 3.45 -23.15
C VAL A 331 2.58 2.82 -23.83
N GLU A 332 1.73 2.18 -23.05
CA GLU A 332 0.48 1.60 -23.51
C GLU A 332 -0.69 2.27 -22.77
N PHE A 333 -1.65 2.80 -23.54
CA PHE A 333 -2.87 3.36 -22.96
C PHE A 333 -3.92 2.28 -22.78
N ARG A 334 -4.61 2.30 -21.64
CA ARG A 334 -5.71 1.40 -21.28
C ARG A 334 -6.90 2.18 -20.74
N GLU A 335 -8.07 1.56 -20.80
CA GLU A 335 -9.29 2.10 -20.18
C GLU A 335 -9.30 1.89 -18.67
N ASP A 336 -8.76 0.75 -18.19
CA ASP A 336 -8.62 0.40 -16.77
C ASP A 336 -7.38 -0.48 -16.57
N LEU A 337 -6.91 -0.57 -15.32
CA LEU A 337 -5.83 -1.46 -14.90
C LEU A 337 -6.40 -2.63 -14.08
N PRO A 338 -5.83 -3.84 -14.18
CA PRO A 338 -6.26 -4.97 -13.39
C PRO A 338 -6.03 -4.71 -11.90
N LYS A 339 -7.05 -4.92 -11.07
CA LYS A 339 -7.04 -4.64 -9.62
C LYS A 339 -7.51 -5.84 -8.81
N THR A 340 -7.03 -5.94 -7.59
CA THR A 340 -7.60 -6.84 -6.58
C THR A 340 -9.00 -6.37 -6.16
N ASN A 341 -9.67 -7.20 -5.36
CA ASN A 341 -10.97 -6.82 -4.76
C ASN A 341 -10.86 -5.61 -3.82
N VAL A 342 -9.66 -5.32 -3.31
CA VAL A 342 -9.39 -4.14 -2.47
C VAL A 342 -8.86 -2.94 -3.26
N GLY A 343 -8.86 -2.99 -4.60
CA GLY A 343 -8.45 -1.88 -5.47
C GLY A 343 -6.95 -1.74 -5.71
N LYS A 344 -6.12 -2.70 -5.28
CA LYS A 344 -4.68 -2.70 -5.53
C LYS A 344 -4.38 -3.16 -6.96
N ILE A 345 -3.57 -2.40 -7.69
CA ILE A 345 -3.13 -2.73 -9.05
C ILE A 345 -2.31 -4.03 -9.06
N LEU A 346 -2.62 -4.92 -10.00
CA LEU A 346 -2.00 -6.24 -10.16
C LEU A 346 -0.94 -6.21 -11.26
N ARG A 347 0.28 -5.75 -10.95
CA ARG A 347 1.41 -5.76 -11.91
C ARG A 347 1.71 -7.16 -12.46
N ARG A 348 1.44 -8.22 -11.68
CA ARG A 348 1.59 -9.60 -12.15
C ARG A 348 0.73 -9.88 -13.38
N VAL A 349 -0.53 -9.49 -13.36
CA VAL A 349 -1.45 -9.69 -14.49
C VAL A 349 -0.94 -8.94 -15.72
N LEU A 350 -0.47 -7.70 -15.53
CA LEU A 350 0.11 -6.91 -16.63
C LEU A 350 1.36 -7.56 -17.23
N ARG A 351 2.21 -8.21 -16.42
CA ARG A 351 3.37 -8.97 -16.89
C ARG A 351 2.93 -10.21 -17.68
N GLU A 352 2.00 -11.01 -17.15
CA GLU A 352 1.46 -12.20 -17.80
C GLU A 352 0.85 -11.86 -19.17
N GLU A 353 0.09 -10.77 -19.26
CA GLU A 353 -0.48 -10.26 -20.52
C GLU A 353 0.62 -9.83 -21.49
N ASN A 354 1.63 -9.09 -21.02
CA ASN A 354 2.76 -8.63 -21.83
C ASN A 354 3.55 -9.83 -22.40
N ASP A 355 3.85 -10.82 -21.57
CA ASP A 355 4.59 -12.01 -21.98
C ASP A 355 3.82 -12.83 -23.03
N ALA A 356 2.50 -12.94 -22.86
CA ALA A 356 1.63 -13.58 -23.82
C ALA A 356 1.58 -12.83 -25.17
N GLU A 357 1.63 -11.50 -25.16
CA GLU A 357 1.71 -10.69 -26.39
C GLU A 357 3.06 -10.85 -27.10
N LEU A 358 4.15 -10.88 -26.35
CA LEU A 358 5.49 -11.09 -26.90
C LEU A 358 5.62 -12.47 -27.55
N ALA A 359 5.12 -13.52 -26.89
CA ALA A 359 5.11 -14.87 -27.42
C ALA A 359 4.34 -14.97 -28.76
N LYS A 360 3.20 -14.25 -28.89
CA LYS A 360 2.43 -14.22 -30.14
C LYS A 360 3.14 -13.46 -31.27
N LYS A 361 4.01 -12.50 -30.96
CA LYS A 361 4.78 -11.73 -31.97
C LYS A 361 6.02 -12.48 -32.44
N SER A 362 6.47 -13.47 -31.64
CA SER A 362 7.65 -14.28 -31.94
C SER A 362 7.31 -15.61 -32.64
N ALA A 363 6.01 -15.97 -32.69
CA ALA A 363 5.47 -17.14 -33.41
C ALA A 363 4.97 -16.74 -34.80
#